data_a62782334a2a3241a43ddfd6a96ca867
#
_entry.id   a62782334a2a3241a43ddfd6a96ca867
#
_cell.length_a   1.000
_cell.length_b   1.000
_cell.length_c   1.000
_cell.angle_alpha   90.00
_cell.angle_beta   90.00
_cell.angle_gamma   90.00
#
_symmetry.space_group_name_H-M   'P 1'
#
loop_
_entity.id
_entity.type
_entity.pdbx_description
1 polymer ?
#
loop_
_entity_poly.entity_id
_entity_poly.type
_entity_poly.pdbx_seq_one_letter_code
_entity_poly.pdbx_strand_id
1 'polypeptide(L)'
;KWFSVSFFAPEKFTEETIESLKTELTDKAIIAASGGVDSTIAAVLASRAVGENLLAIYVDTGYMRLNESEFVSSMLEDLGVEHKIIDASKQFYEGLQGVTDPEQKRKIIGELFIRVFEKEARKYGGKFLVQGTIAPDWIESGGGMRDTIKSHHNVGGLPEHMEMKLCEPIRELYKDEVRSLAEYLDVSVAHRQPFPGPGLAVRVMGEATPKRAEIVRQACHIVE
;
A
#
# COMPACT_ATOMS: atom_id res chain seq x y z
N LYS A 1 -34.19 10.61 -25.10
CA LYS A 1 -32.93 9.83 -25.02
C LYS A 1 -32.64 9.61 -23.54
N TRP A 2 -32.90 8.41 -23.06
CA TRP A 2 -32.54 7.98 -21.69
C TRP A 2 -31.03 7.80 -21.66
N PHE A 3 -30.35 8.46 -20.74
CA PHE A 3 -28.96 8.17 -20.44
C PHE A 3 -28.92 6.77 -19.83
N SER A 4 -28.31 5.80 -20.50
CA SER A 4 -27.93 4.55 -19.88
C SER A 4 -26.81 4.87 -18.91
N VAL A 5 -27.12 4.89 -17.62
CA VAL A 5 -26.09 4.88 -16.58
C VAL A 5 -25.40 3.52 -16.72
N SER A 6 -24.17 3.51 -17.20
CA SER A 6 -23.35 2.31 -17.20
C SER A 6 -23.02 2.01 -15.74
N PHE A 7 -23.66 1.01 -15.17
CA PHE A 7 -23.28 0.52 -13.84
C PHE A 7 -21.91 -0.15 -13.94
N PHE A 8 -21.04 0.13 -12.98
CA PHE A 8 -19.78 -0.57 -12.84
C PHE A 8 -20.03 -2.09 -12.73
N ALA A 9 -19.33 -2.88 -13.54
CA ALA A 9 -19.43 -4.33 -13.57
C ALA A 9 -18.14 -4.97 -13.07
N PRO A 10 -18.05 -5.34 -11.76
CA PRO A 10 -16.82 -5.84 -11.13
C PRO A 10 -16.24 -7.08 -11.82
N GLU A 11 -17.10 -8.01 -12.24
CA GLU A 11 -16.68 -9.23 -12.95
C GLU A 11 -15.95 -8.90 -14.26
N LYS A 12 -16.59 -8.12 -15.12
CA LYS A 12 -16.02 -7.71 -16.40
C LYS A 12 -14.72 -6.93 -16.21
N PHE A 13 -14.72 -5.96 -15.27
CA PHE A 13 -13.52 -5.19 -14.97
C PHE A 13 -12.37 -6.09 -14.52
N THR A 14 -12.66 -7.08 -13.66
CA THR A 14 -11.67 -8.05 -13.17
C THR A 14 -11.04 -8.82 -14.33
N GLU A 15 -11.86 -9.39 -15.22
CA GLU A 15 -11.38 -10.16 -16.37
C GLU A 15 -10.51 -9.30 -17.30
N GLU A 16 -11.00 -8.12 -17.71
CA GLU A 16 -10.29 -7.21 -18.60
C GLU A 16 -8.96 -6.74 -17.99
N THR A 17 -8.96 -6.43 -16.69
CA THR A 17 -7.75 -5.99 -15.99
C THR A 17 -6.72 -7.10 -15.87
N ILE A 18 -7.13 -8.32 -15.52
CA ILE A 18 -6.21 -9.48 -15.46
C ILE A 18 -5.57 -9.74 -16.82
N GLU A 19 -6.33 -9.71 -17.91
CA GLU A 19 -5.77 -9.90 -19.27
C GLU A 19 -4.81 -8.76 -19.66
N SER A 20 -5.12 -7.52 -19.31
CA SER A 20 -4.21 -6.39 -19.49
C SER A 20 -2.90 -6.56 -18.70
N LEU A 21 -3.01 -6.93 -17.44
CA LEU A 21 -1.86 -7.16 -16.56
C LEU A 21 -0.93 -8.29 -17.02
N LYS A 22 -1.48 -9.36 -17.61
CA LYS A 22 -0.67 -10.44 -18.21
C LYS A 22 0.24 -9.95 -19.33
N THR A 23 -0.21 -8.94 -20.08
CA THR A 23 0.57 -8.36 -21.16
C THR A 23 1.53 -7.28 -20.70
N GLU A 24 1.19 -6.56 -19.64
CA GLU A 24 1.98 -5.45 -19.09
C GLU A 24 3.10 -5.95 -18.19
N LEU A 25 2.78 -6.85 -17.23
CA LEU A 25 3.73 -7.37 -16.24
C LEU A 25 4.55 -8.53 -16.82
N THR A 26 5.51 -8.21 -17.66
CA THR A 26 6.34 -9.20 -18.39
C THR A 26 7.49 -9.78 -17.57
N ASP A 27 7.70 -9.32 -16.34
CA ASP A 27 8.78 -9.73 -15.43
C ASP A 27 8.28 -9.64 -13.99
N LYS A 28 9.13 -9.91 -13.01
CA LYS A 28 8.85 -9.84 -11.59
C LYS A 28 8.27 -8.49 -11.18
N ALA A 29 7.14 -8.53 -10.52
CA ALA A 29 6.43 -7.37 -10.00
C ALA A 29 6.42 -7.37 -8.47
N ILE A 30 6.38 -6.20 -7.87
CA ILE A 30 6.24 -6.02 -6.41
C ILE A 30 5.11 -5.04 -6.12
N ILE A 31 4.52 -5.17 -4.95
CA ILE A 31 3.55 -4.22 -4.43
C ILE A 31 3.79 -3.97 -2.95
N ALA A 32 3.67 -2.72 -2.50
CA ALA A 32 3.63 -2.40 -1.08
C ALA A 32 2.22 -2.70 -0.54
N ALA A 33 2.09 -3.73 0.27
CA ALA A 33 0.84 -4.06 0.96
C ALA A 33 0.69 -3.16 2.19
N SER A 34 -0.34 -2.32 2.21
CA SER A 34 -0.64 -1.42 3.36
C SER A 34 -1.70 -1.98 4.30
N GLY A 35 -2.32 -3.11 3.97
CA GLY A 35 -3.51 -3.63 4.65
C GLY A 35 -4.79 -2.85 4.33
N GLY A 36 -4.74 -1.87 3.43
CA GLY A 36 -5.89 -1.13 2.92
C GLY A 36 -6.52 -1.80 1.70
N VAL A 37 -7.80 -1.48 1.44
CA VAL A 37 -8.59 -2.10 0.36
C VAL A 37 -7.94 -1.91 -1.02
N ASP A 38 -7.44 -0.71 -1.33
CA ASP A 38 -6.92 -0.38 -2.66
C ASP A 38 -5.66 -1.20 -3.01
N SER A 39 -4.68 -1.22 -2.10
CA SER A 39 -3.46 -2.03 -2.28
C SER A 39 -3.76 -3.53 -2.31
N THR A 40 -4.74 -4.00 -1.54
CA THR A 40 -5.13 -5.41 -1.51
C THR A 40 -5.77 -5.83 -2.83
N ILE A 41 -6.70 -5.04 -3.39
CA ILE A 41 -7.30 -5.32 -4.69
C ILE A 41 -6.24 -5.33 -5.80
N ALA A 42 -5.36 -4.33 -5.83
CA ALA A 42 -4.29 -4.28 -6.81
C ALA A 42 -3.38 -5.53 -6.72
N ALA A 43 -3.06 -5.98 -5.49
CA ALA A 43 -2.29 -7.20 -5.25
C ALA A 43 -3.03 -8.45 -5.76
N VAL A 44 -4.33 -8.59 -5.49
CA VAL A 44 -5.14 -9.73 -5.94
C VAL A 44 -5.21 -9.80 -7.46
N LEU A 45 -5.50 -8.67 -8.13
CA LEU A 45 -5.57 -8.62 -9.59
C LEU A 45 -4.23 -8.97 -10.23
N ALA A 46 -3.14 -8.40 -9.73
CA ALA A 46 -1.80 -8.68 -10.23
C ALA A 46 -1.37 -10.13 -9.93
N SER A 47 -1.68 -10.68 -8.74
CA SER A 47 -1.40 -12.08 -8.40
C SER A 47 -2.16 -13.04 -9.32
N ARG A 48 -3.43 -12.80 -9.62
CA ARG A 48 -4.21 -13.60 -10.57
C ARG A 48 -3.67 -13.52 -12.01
N ALA A 49 -3.01 -12.41 -12.37
CA ALA A 49 -2.43 -12.24 -13.70
C ALA A 49 -1.08 -12.95 -13.84
N VAL A 50 -0.17 -12.82 -12.86
CA VAL A 50 1.23 -13.25 -13.00
C VAL A 50 1.69 -14.26 -11.96
N GLY A 51 0.82 -14.68 -11.02
CA GLY A 51 1.10 -15.72 -10.03
C GLY A 51 2.34 -15.41 -9.19
N GLU A 52 3.27 -16.37 -9.13
CA GLU A 52 4.52 -16.29 -8.35
C GLU A 52 5.48 -15.16 -8.78
N ASN A 53 5.21 -14.51 -9.90
CA ASN A 53 5.96 -13.34 -10.33
C ASN A 53 5.52 -12.03 -9.64
N LEU A 54 4.53 -12.06 -8.76
CA LEU A 54 4.20 -10.96 -7.86
C LEU A 54 4.65 -11.27 -6.43
N LEU A 55 5.31 -10.30 -5.78
CA LEU A 55 5.56 -10.33 -4.34
C LEU A 55 4.93 -9.11 -3.66
N ALA A 56 4.00 -9.33 -2.75
CA ALA A 56 3.47 -8.30 -1.87
C ALA A 56 4.39 -8.13 -0.64
N ILE A 57 4.86 -6.91 -0.39
CA ILE A 57 5.77 -6.61 0.72
C ILE A 57 5.00 -5.75 1.73
N TYR A 58 4.80 -6.27 2.93
CA TYR A 58 4.30 -5.50 4.07
C TYR A 58 5.46 -5.13 5.00
N VAL A 59 5.55 -3.85 5.35
CA VAL A 59 6.56 -3.34 6.26
C VAL A 59 5.91 -2.98 7.59
N ASP A 60 6.22 -3.73 8.64
CA ASP A 60 5.85 -3.37 9.99
C ASP A 60 6.81 -2.32 10.53
N THR A 61 6.30 -1.12 10.72
CA THR A 61 7.05 0.02 11.23
C THR A 61 7.09 0.10 12.76
N GLY A 62 6.41 -0.83 13.44
CA GLY A 62 6.20 -0.76 14.89
C GLY A 62 5.12 0.24 15.32
N TYR A 63 4.54 0.98 14.35
CA TYR A 63 3.46 1.93 14.58
C TYR A 63 2.13 1.49 13.94
N MET A 64 1.99 0.20 13.69
CA MET A 64 0.79 -0.38 13.10
C MET A 64 -0.29 -0.65 14.15
N ARG A 65 -1.51 -1.02 13.72
CA ARG A 65 -2.57 -1.49 14.62
C ARG A 65 -2.16 -2.75 15.40
N LEU A 66 -2.92 -3.08 16.40
CA LEU A 66 -2.73 -4.32 17.15
C LEU A 66 -2.93 -5.51 16.21
N ASN A 67 -1.97 -6.45 16.23
CA ASN A 67 -1.97 -7.67 15.40
C ASN A 67 -2.10 -7.39 13.88
N GLU A 68 -1.67 -6.20 13.41
CA GLU A 68 -1.82 -5.82 12.00
C GLU A 68 -1.00 -6.71 11.07
N SER A 69 0.22 -7.05 11.45
CA SER A 69 1.12 -7.88 10.63
C SER A 69 0.54 -9.29 10.42
N GLU A 70 0.01 -9.90 11.47
CA GLU A 70 -0.64 -11.20 11.43
C GLU A 70 -1.93 -11.14 10.61
N PHE A 71 -2.72 -10.09 10.81
CA PHE A 71 -3.94 -9.88 10.05
C PHE A 71 -3.67 -9.75 8.55
N VAL A 72 -2.71 -8.91 8.16
CA VAL A 72 -2.36 -8.70 6.74
C VAL A 72 -1.78 -9.97 6.13
N SER A 73 -0.94 -10.71 6.86
CA SER A 73 -0.38 -11.98 6.40
C SER A 73 -1.49 -13.00 6.13
N SER A 74 -2.37 -13.23 7.09
CA SER A 74 -3.48 -14.18 6.92
C SER A 74 -4.41 -13.79 5.76
N MET A 75 -4.74 -12.51 5.65
CA MET A 75 -5.58 -12.00 4.56
C MET A 75 -4.95 -12.24 3.18
N LEU A 76 -3.67 -11.95 3.01
CA LEU A 76 -2.96 -12.16 1.74
C LEU A 76 -2.81 -13.65 1.41
N GLU A 77 -2.61 -14.49 2.43
CA GLU A 77 -2.58 -15.94 2.29
C GLU A 77 -3.92 -16.50 1.82
N ASP A 78 -5.03 -16.09 2.46
CA ASP A 78 -6.39 -16.48 2.10
C ASP A 78 -6.75 -16.06 0.66
N LEU A 79 -6.23 -14.92 0.20
CA LEU A 79 -6.41 -14.40 -1.16
C LEU A 79 -5.44 -15.01 -2.19
N GLY A 80 -4.54 -15.91 -1.77
CA GLY A 80 -3.57 -16.56 -2.64
C GLY A 80 -2.49 -15.61 -3.18
N VAL A 81 -2.15 -14.55 -2.43
CA VAL A 81 -1.12 -13.58 -2.80
C VAL A 81 0.19 -13.91 -2.10
N GLU A 82 1.24 -14.20 -2.88
CA GLU A 82 2.60 -14.38 -2.34
C GLU A 82 3.06 -13.10 -1.65
N HIS A 83 3.47 -13.21 -0.40
CA HIS A 83 3.78 -12.03 0.40
C HIS A 83 4.95 -12.23 1.36
N LYS A 84 5.49 -11.10 1.83
CA LYS A 84 6.57 -11.05 2.82
C LYS A 84 6.29 -9.96 3.85
N ILE A 85 6.33 -10.33 5.12
CA ILE A 85 6.27 -9.41 6.25
C ILE A 85 7.69 -9.03 6.65
N ILE A 86 7.97 -7.73 6.74
CA ILE A 86 9.26 -7.19 7.15
C ILE A 86 9.09 -6.45 8.46
N ASP A 87 9.60 -6.99 9.55
CA ASP A 87 9.71 -6.25 10.81
C ASP A 87 10.86 -5.25 10.72
N ALA A 88 10.52 -3.97 10.59
CA ALA A 88 11.46 -2.85 10.61
C ALA A 88 11.28 -1.97 11.85
N SER A 89 10.47 -2.39 12.83
CA SER A 89 10.07 -1.61 14.01
C SER A 89 11.23 -0.93 14.71
N LYS A 90 12.34 -1.65 14.91
CA LYS A 90 13.56 -1.11 15.53
C LYS A 90 14.12 0.08 14.76
N GLN A 91 14.21 -0.03 13.43
CA GLN A 91 14.75 1.03 12.57
C GLN A 91 13.90 2.30 12.63
N PHE A 92 12.56 2.13 12.67
CA PHE A 92 11.65 3.27 12.75
C PHE A 92 11.66 3.90 14.15
N TYR A 93 11.75 3.13 15.23
CA TYR A 93 11.90 3.68 16.59
C TYR A 93 13.19 4.48 16.72
N GLU A 94 14.31 3.97 16.23
CA GLU A 94 15.59 4.69 16.23
C GLU A 94 15.53 5.97 15.39
N GLY A 95 14.90 5.92 14.21
CA GLY A 95 14.77 7.07 13.31
C GLY A 95 13.87 8.20 13.85
N LEU A 96 12.93 7.88 14.73
CA LEU A 96 12.03 8.86 15.35
C LEU A 96 12.44 9.30 16.75
N GLN A 97 13.61 8.87 17.22
CA GLN A 97 14.10 9.27 18.55
C GLN A 97 14.26 10.80 18.61
N GLY A 98 13.65 11.43 19.64
CA GLY A 98 13.67 12.88 19.85
C GLY A 98 12.78 13.69 18.88
N VAL A 99 12.11 13.05 17.92
CA VAL A 99 11.26 13.75 16.93
C VAL A 99 9.86 13.95 17.52
N THR A 100 9.46 15.21 17.67
CA THR A 100 8.15 15.58 18.24
C THR A 100 7.18 16.18 17.21
N ASP A 101 7.69 16.83 16.19
CA ASP A 101 6.89 17.48 15.15
C ASP A 101 6.23 16.43 14.22
N PRO A 102 4.89 16.50 14.01
CA PRO A 102 4.18 15.50 13.20
C PRO A 102 4.61 15.45 11.74
N GLU A 103 4.99 16.57 11.16
CA GLU A 103 5.39 16.62 9.75
C GLU A 103 6.80 16.05 9.56
N GLN A 104 7.69 16.28 10.51
CA GLN A 104 9.00 15.62 10.51
C GLN A 104 8.87 14.11 10.69
N LYS A 105 7.95 13.65 11.56
CA LYS A 105 7.65 12.22 11.68
C LYS A 105 7.21 11.62 10.36
N ARG A 106 6.28 12.26 9.64
CA ARG A 106 5.82 11.79 8.31
C ARG A 106 6.96 11.65 7.32
N LYS A 107 7.82 12.65 7.22
CA LYS A 107 8.98 12.64 6.32
C LYS A 107 9.93 11.50 6.63
N ILE A 108 10.35 11.37 7.88
CA ILE A 108 11.26 10.32 8.32
C ILE A 108 10.67 8.93 8.08
N ILE A 109 9.38 8.72 8.43
CA ILE A 109 8.70 7.45 8.19
C ILE A 109 8.65 7.13 6.70
N GLY A 110 8.28 8.11 5.86
CA GLY A 110 8.25 7.93 4.41
C GLY A 110 9.61 7.53 3.84
N GLU A 111 10.68 8.22 4.24
CA GLU A 111 12.03 7.91 3.81
C GLU A 111 12.50 6.51 4.24
N LEU A 112 12.26 6.16 5.50
CA LEU A 112 12.63 4.84 6.03
C LEU A 112 11.84 3.73 5.34
N PHE A 113 10.54 3.95 5.13
CA PHE A 113 9.68 2.99 4.43
C PHE A 113 10.21 2.71 3.01
N ILE A 114 10.49 3.75 2.24
CA ILE A 114 11.04 3.62 0.88
C ILE A 114 12.35 2.82 0.91
N ARG A 115 13.28 3.14 1.82
CA ARG A 115 14.56 2.43 1.92
C ARG A 115 14.41 0.93 2.24
N VAL A 116 13.50 0.61 3.18
CA VAL A 116 13.23 -0.79 3.54
C VAL A 116 12.60 -1.52 2.37
N PHE A 117 11.57 -0.93 1.76
CA PHE A 117 10.85 -1.49 0.62
C PHE A 117 11.78 -1.74 -0.57
N GLU A 118 12.58 -0.77 -0.97
CA GLU A 118 13.53 -0.90 -2.07
C GLU A 118 14.58 -1.97 -1.85
N LYS A 119 15.09 -2.08 -0.63
CA LYS A 119 16.04 -3.14 -0.28
C LYS A 119 15.46 -4.53 -0.54
N GLU A 120 14.21 -4.74 -0.17
CA GLU A 120 13.52 -6.02 -0.39
C GLU A 120 13.13 -6.22 -1.85
N ALA A 121 12.69 -5.16 -2.52
CA ALA A 121 12.41 -5.16 -3.95
C ALA A 121 13.62 -5.58 -4.80
N ARG A 122 14.79 -5.05 -4.48
CA ARG A 122 16.06 -5.43 -5.13
C ARG A 122 16.42 -6.89 -4.90
N LYS A 123 16.24 -7.41 -3.67
CA LYS A 123 16.50 -8.82 -3.35
C LYS A 123 15.62 -9.76 -4.16
N TYR A 124 14.37 -9.37 -4.38
CA TYR A 124 13.42 -10.12 -5.18
C TYR A 124 13.72 -10.01 -6.69
N GLY A 125 14.33 -8.91 -7.11
CA GLY A 125 14.61 -8.59 -8.52
C GLY A 125 13.38 -8.00 -9.24
N GLY A 126 12.52 -7.26 -8.52
CA GLY A 126 11.34 -6.61 -9.08
C GLY A 126 11.68 -5.61 -10.18
N LYS A 127 10.96 -5.71 -11.30
CA LYS A 127 11.06 -4.79 -12.46
C LYS A 127 9.82 -3.92 -12.59
N PHE A 128 8.72 -4.31 -12.00
CA PHE A 128 7.47 -3.57 -11.98
C PHE A 128 7.07 -3.25 -10.56
N LEU A 129 6.56 -2.02 -10.35
CA LEU A 129 5.93 -1.59 -9.11
C LEU A 129 4.43 -1.48 -9.35
N VAL A 130 3.67 -2.37 -8.75
CA VAL A 130 2.21 -2.28 -8.76
C VAL A 130 1.75 -1.35 -7.64
N GLN A 131 0.83 -0.43 -7.93
CA GLN A 131 0.25 0.50 -6.95
C GLN A 131 -1.27 0.46 -6.98
N GLY A 132 -1.87 0.58 -5.80
CA GLY A 132 -3.31 0.70 -5.62
C GLY A 132 -3.82 2.14 -5.70
N THR A 133 -3.29 2.95 -6.61
CA THR A 133 -3.75 4.32 -6.88
C THR A 133 -5.16 4.28 -7.45
N ILE A 134 -6.04 5.18 -7.00
CA ILE A 134 -7.42 5.32 -7.47
C ILE A 134 -7.68 6.72 -8.04
N ALA A 135 -8.82 6.93 -8.71
CA ALA A 135 -9.11 8.19 -9.40
C ALA A 135 -8.99 9.45 -8.51
N PRO A 136 -9.50 9.49 -7.27
CA PRO A 136 -9.33 10.66 -6.39
C PRO A 136 -7.87 11.00 -6.12
N ASP A 137 -6.98 10.01 -5.98
CA ASP A 137 -5.58 10.24 -5.60
C ASP A 137 -4.83 11.08 -6.64
N TRP A 138 -5.02 10.79 -7.92
CA TRP A 138 -4.33 11.52 -8.97
C TRP A 138 -5.05 12.83 -9.36
N ILE A 139 -6.37 12.94 -9.14
CA ILE A 139 -7.13 14.19 -9.33
C ILE A 139 -6.69 15.23 -8.29
N GLU A 140 -6.59 14.84 -7.01
CA GLU A 140 -6.16 15.72 -5.91
C GLU A 140 -4.69 16.18 -6.05
N SER A 141 -3.83 15.32 -6.61
CA SER A 141 -2.43 15.67 -6.87
C SER A 141 -2.21 16.58 -8.08
N GLY A 142 -3.27 17.12 -8.69
CA GLY A 142 -3.19 18.07 -9.81
C GLY A 142 -2.76 17.45 -11.14
N GLY A 143 -2.97 16.15 -11.35
CA GLY A 143 -2.66 15.44 -12.58
C GLY A 143 -1.17 15.22 -12.84
N GLY A 144 -0.32 15.63 -11.93
CA GLY A 144 1.13 15.44 -11.99
C GLY A 144 1.59 14.14 -11.35
N MET A 145 1.17 12.98 -11.88
CA MET A 145 1.52 11.68 -11.31
C MET A 145 3.03 11.39 -11.26
N ARG A 146 3.80 12.03 -12.12
CA ARG A 146 5.27 12.02 -12.03
C ARG A 146 5.79 12.77 -10.80
N ASP A 147 5.01 13.69 -10.25
CA ASP A 147 5.42 14.52 -9.11
C ASP A 147 5.16 13.84 -7.77
N THR A 148 4.13 13.00 -7.64
CA THR A 148 3.88 12.26 -6.38
C THR A 148 4.95 11.18 -6.17
N ILE A 149 5.32 10.44 -7.21
CA ILE A 149 6.44 9.50 -7.16
C ILE A 149 7.76 10.27 -7.06
N LYS A 150 7.95 11.36 -7.83
CA LYS A 150 9.15 12.20 -7.75
C LYS A 150 9.27 12.97 -6.44
N SER A 151 8.18 13.44 -5.83
CA SER A 151 8.24 14.13 -4.53
C SER A 151 8.59 13.17 -3.38
N HIS A 152 8.15 11.92 -3.45
CA HIS A 152 8.60 10.87 -2.52
C HIS A 152 9.99 10.33 -2.89
N HIS A 153 10.37 10.35 -4.17
CA HIS A 153 11.70 9.96 -4.65
C HIS A 153 12.76 11.06 -4.51
N ASN A 154 12.37 12.33 -4.37
CA ASN A 154 13.31 13.45 -4.18
C ASN A 154 13.66 13.74 -2.72
N VAL A 155 13.06 13.03 -1.76
CA VAL A 155 13.42 13.16 -0.35
C VAL A 155 14.48 12.12 -0.02
N GLY A 156 15.75 12.50 -0.21
CA GLY A 156 16.88 11.78 0.37
C GLY A 156 17.55 10.70 -0.49
N GLY A 157 18.00 11.05 -1.70
CA GLY A 157 19.10 10.31 -2.35
C GLY A 157 18.79 8.86 -2.68
N LEU A 158 17.69 8.60 -3.38
CA LEU A 158 17.48 7.31 -4.04
C LEU A 158 18.63 7.08 -5.06
N PRO A 159 19.26 5.91 -5.05
CA PRO A 159 20.20 5.58 -6.10
C PRO A 159 19.48 5.62 -7.46
N GLU A 160 20.03 6.35 -8.41
CA GLU A 160 19.54 6.59 -9.78
C GLU A 160 19.27 5.32 -10.62
N HIS A 161 19.23 4.12 -10.03
CA HIS A 161 19.37 2.86 -10.73
C HIS A 161 18.26 1.81 -10.49
N MET A 162 17.12 2.15 -9.87
CA MET A 162 15.96 1.25 -9.89
C MET A 162 14.83 1.87 -10.71
N GLU A 163 14.95 1.77 -12.03
CA GLU A 163 13.87 2.06 -12.97
C GLU A 163 12.85 0.91 -12.95
N MET A 164 12.00 0.86 -11.92
CA MET A 164 10.80 0.01 -11.97
C MET A 164 9.74 0.70 -12.81
N LYS A 165 9.09 -0.08 -13.67
CA LYS A 165 7.92 0.40 -14.40
C LYS A 165 6.73 0.41 -13.47
N LEU A 166 6.02 1.54 -13.41
CA LEU A 166 4.79 1.68 -12.61
C LEU A 166 3.62 1.02 -13.33
N CYS A 167 2.82 0.26 -12.57
CA CYS A 167 1.57 -0.35 -13.01
C CYS A 167 0.46 -0.04 -11.99
N GLU A 168 -0.64 0.55 -12.43
CA GLU A 168 -1.74 1.05 -11.59
C GLU A 168 -3.09 0.46 -12.05
N PRO A 169 -3.39 -0.79 -11.68
CA PRO A 169 -4.51 -1.54 -12.27
C PRO A 169 -5.91 -0.99 -11.97
N ILE A 170 -6.05 -0.16 -10.92
CA ILE A 170 -7.34 0.37 -10.46
C ILE A 170 -7.41 1.90 -10.52
N ARG A 171 -6.51 2.52 -11.28
CA ARG A 171 -6.33 3.97 -11.33
C ARG A 171 -7.58 4.76 -11.72
N GLU A 172 -8.39 4.21 -12.59
CA GLU A 172 -9.60 4.86 -13.09
C GLU A 172 -10.82 4.70 -12.17
N LEU A 173 -10.69 3.87 -11.11
CA LEU A 173 -11.81 3.58 -10.23
C LEU A 173 -12.01 4.64 -9.14
N TYR A 174 -13.27 4.89 -8.82
CA TYR A 174 -13.69 5.64 -7.65
C TYR A 174 -13.90 4.72 -6.45
N LYS A 175 -13.98 5.29 -5.24
CA LYS A 175 -13.98 4.54 -3.98
C LYS A 175 -15.16 3.57 -3.82
N ASP A 176 -16.32 3.90 -4.36
CA ASP A 176 -17.50 3.04 -4.39
C ASP A 176 -17.33 1.85 -5.36
N GLU A 177 -16.71 2.08 -6.53
CA GLU A 177 -16.37 1.02 -7.47
C GLU A 177 -15.31 0.07 -6.90
N VAL A 178 -14.31 0.62 -6.21
CA VAL A 178 -13.29 -0.17 -5.47
C VAL A 178 -13.94 -1.05 -4.40
N ARG A 179 -14.93 -0.54 -3.66
CA ARG A 179 -15.67 -1.34 -2.67
C ARG A 179 -16.48 -2.46 -3.32
N SER A 180 -17.19 -2.16 -4.40
CA SER A 180 -17.92 -3.18 -5.16
C SER A 180 -16.99 -4.26 -5.72
N LEU A 181 -15.81 -3.87 -6.17
CA LEU A 181 -14.78 -4.81 -6.63
C LEU A 181 -14.21 -5.65 -5.48
N ALA A 182 -14.00 -5.04 -4.30
CA ALA A 182 -13.56 -5.75 -3.10
C ALA A 182 -14.57 -6.81 -2.64
N GLU A 183 -15.86 -6.48 -2.67
CA GLU A 183 -16.95 -7.43 -2.36
C GLU A 183 -16.98 -8.58 -3.36
N TYR A 184 -16.85 -8.29 -4.66
CA TYR A 184 -16.80 -9.30 -5.71
C TYR A 184 -15.58 -10.24 -5.58
N LEU A 185 -14.44 -9.70 -5.16
CA LEU A 185 -13.19 -10.45 -4.98
C LEU A 185 -13.08 -11.14 -3.61
N ASP A 186 -14.09 -10.99 -2.74
CA ASP A 186 -14.14 -11.50 -1.35
C ASP A 186 -12.99 -10.94 -0.47
N VAL A 187 -12.68 -9.65 -0.65
CA VAL A 187 -11.66 -8.95 0.12
C VAL A 187 -12.23 -8.45 1.45
N SER A 188 -11.80 -9.04 2.55
CA SER A 188 -12.33 -8.80 3.90
C SER A 188 -12.21 -7.35 4.40
N VAL A 189 -11.31 -6.56 3.81
CA VAL A 189 -11.05 -5.16 4.21
C VAL A 189 -11.89 -4.12 3.46
N ALA A 190 -12.90 -4.53 2.68
CA ALA A 190 -13.76 -3.63 1.89
C ALA A 190 -14.34 -2.45 2.68
N HIS A 191 -14.71 -2.69 3.94
CA HIS A 191 -15.34 -1.70 4.84
C HIS A 191 -14.45 -1.30 6.02
N ARG A 192 -13.18 -1.69 6.00
CA ARG A 192 -12.25 -1.37 7.08
C ARG A 192 -11.97 0.13 7.15
N GLN A 193 -11.89 0.65 8.38
CA GLN A 193 -11.56 2.06 8.60
C GLN A 193 -10.18 2.42 8.02
N PRO A 194 -10.05 3.58 7.36
CA PRO A 194 -8.76 4.05 6.86
C PRO A 194 -7.73 4.17 7.98
N PHE A 195 -6.48 3.85 7.65
CA PHE A 195 -5.36 3.98 8.57
C PHE A 195 -4.31 4.93 7.97
N PRO A 196 -3.75 5.85 8.76
CA PRO A 196 -2.77 6.80 8.22
C PRO A 196 -1.50 6.10 7.77
N GLY A 197 -0.95 6.48 6.60
CA GLY A 197 0.28 5.91 6.06
C GLY A 197 1.46 5.92 7.05
N PRO A 198 1.69 7.00 7.84
CA PRO A 198 2.73 7.01 8.88
C PRO A 198 2.39 6.18 10.13
N GLY A 199 1.27 5.48 10.15
CA GLY A 199 0.84 4.68 11.29
C GLY A 199 0.47 5.51 12.52
N LEU A 200 0.53 4.89 13.67
CA LEU A 200 0.19 5.52 14.96
C LEU A 200 1.17 6.60 15.40
N ALA A 201 2.37 6.68 14.80
CA ALA A 201 3.39 7.65 15.18
C ALA A 201 2.89 9.11 15.13
N VAL A 202 2.02 9.44 14.16
CA VAL A 202 1.43 10.78 14.02
C VAL A 202 0.27 11.04 14.99
N ARG A 203 -0.29 9.99 15.59
CA ARG A 203 -1.31 10.09 16.65
C ARG A 203 -0.66 10.25 18.05
N VAL A 204 0.63 9.93 18.18
CA VAL A 204 1.37 10.13 19.45
C VAL A 204 1.78 11.61 19.57
N MET A 205 1.27 12.29 20.60
CA MET A 205 1.69 13.64 20.94
C MET A 205 3.12 13.63 21.50
N GLY A 206 3.99 14.53 20.98
CA GLY A 206 5.40 14.55 21.33
C GLY A 206 6.17 13.39 20.70
N GLU A 207 7.25 12.93 21.34
CA GLU A 207 8.08 11.85 20.84
C GLU A 207 7.31 10.51 20.79
N ALA A 208 7.38 9.82 19.65
CA ALA A 208 6.70 8.55 19.41
C ALA A 208 7.52 7.37 19.92
N THR A 209 7.74 7.30 21.24
CA THR A 209 8.44 6.17 21.87
C THR A 209 7.63 4.87 21.75
N PRO A 210 8.26 3.67 21.78
CA PRO A 210 7.55 2.39 21.76
C PRO A 210 6.45 2.28 22.83
N LYS A 211 6.71 2.78 24.04
CA LYS A 211 5.74 2.78 25.14
C LYS A 211 4.51 3.65 24.83
N ARG A 212 4.71 4.85 24.27
CA ARG A 212 3.60 5.75 23.89
C ARG A 212 2.83 5.22 22.69
N ALA A 213 3.54 4.64 21.71
CA ALA A 213 2.92 3.98 20.59
C ALA A 213 2.00 2.83 21.03
N GLU A 214 2.44 2.04 22.03
CA GLU A 214 1.63 0.95 22.58
C GLU A 214 0.36 1.46 23.28
N ILE A 215 0.44 2.53 24.05
CA ILE A 215 -0.75 3.15 24.67
C ILE A 215 -1.77 3.58 23.61
N VAL A 216 -1.30 4.25 22.54
CA VAL A 216 -2.17 4.69 21.43
C VAL A 216 -2.72 3.48 20.68
N ARG A 217 -1.95 2.42 20.47
CA ARG A 217 -2.38 1.17 19.83
C ARG A 217 -3.53 0.53 20.57
N GLN A 218 -3.39 0.37 21.90
CA GLN A 218 -4.45 -0.19 22.74
C GLN A 218 -5.69 0.69 22.74
N ALA A 219 -5.54 2.02 22.84
CA ALA A 219 -6.66 2.94 22.77
C ALA A 219 -7.41 2.87 21.44
N CYS A 220 -6.68 2.81 20.31
CA CYS A 220 -7.29 2.64 18.99
C CYS A 220 -8.03 1.31 18.87
N HIS A 221 -7.47 0.22 19.38
CA HIS A 221 -8.11 -1.09 19.36
C HIS A 221 -9.43 -1.15 20.15
N ILE A 222 -9.55 -0.36 21.23
CA ILE A 222 -10.79 -0.29 22.02
C ILE A 222 -11.90 0.49 21.28
N VAL A 223 -11.50 1.47 20.46
CA VAL A 223 -12.44 2.39 19.78
C VAL A 223 -12.85 1.88 18.39
N GLU A 224 -11.98 1.20 17.67
CA GLU A 224 -12.23 0.61 16.35
C GLU A 224 -12.97 -0.73 16.44
#